data_facf290bc84121d94466102688a7fbd8
#
_entry.id   facf290bc84121d94466102688a7fbd8
#
_cell.length_a   1.000
_cell.length_b   1.000
_cell.length_c   1.000
_cell.angle_alpha   90.00
_cell.angle_beta   90.00
_cell.angle_gamma   90.00
#
_symmetry.space_group_name_H-M   'P 1'
#
loop_
_entity.id
_entity.type
_entity.pdbx_description
1 polymer ?
#
loop_
_entity_poly.entity_id
_entity_poly.type
_entity_poly.pdbx_seq_one_letter_code
_entity_poly.pdbx_strand_id
1 'polypeptide(L)'
;LCKALGASVERADSLSNGVWDLELTEEGDKDEIFSSRRSGSGNSPAVLFTHQDHVMSVPDCCDLLGSTVHNSVTAVRVLDESGEPLPAWGVQFHPEAAKARVERAFEWGHITEDELESFRREHDGAGILGSFAAVVIRNQP
;
A
#
# COMPACT_ATOMS: atom_id res chain seq x y z
N LEU A 1 -1.75 -1.05 -12.45
CA LEU A 1 -2.90 -1.95 -12.31
C LEU A 1 -4.20 -1.18 -12.50
N CYS A 2 -4.65 -0.32 -11.57
CA CYS A 2 -5.97 0.34 -11.60
C CYS A 2 -6.25 1.09 -12.91
N LYS A 3 -5.27 1.83 -13.46
CA LYS A 3 -5.42 2.48 -14.78
C LYS A 3 -5.69 1.48 -15.91
N ALA A 4 -5.05 0.33 -15.91
CA ALA A 4 -5.29 -0.73 -16.90
C ALA A 4 -6.67 -1.40 -16.74
N LEU A 5 -7.26 -1.31 -15.55
CA LEU A 5 -8.60 -1.78 -15.22
C LEU A 5 -9.66 -0.68 -15.34
N GLY A 6 -9.34 0.47 -15.96
CA GLY A 6 -10.28 1.52 -16.28
C GLY A 6 -10.40 2.66 -15.27
N ALA A 7 -9.68 2.63 -14.15
CA ALA A 7 -9.69 3.71 -13.18
C ALA A 7 -8.94 4.96 -13.67
N SER A 8 -9.36 6.14 -13.24
CA SER A 8 -8.60 7.37 -13.46
C SER A 8 -7.42 7.45 -12.48
N VAL A 9 -6.29 7.96 -13.00
CA VAL A 9 -5.09 8.23 -12.22
C VAL A 9 -4.68 9.67 -12.52
N GLU A 10 -4.53 10.47 -11.49
CA GLU A 10 -4.20 11.89 -11.59
C GLU A 10 -2.92 12.19 -10.81
N ARG A 11 -2.18 13.18 -11.30
CA ARG A 11 -0.99 13.68 -10.63
C ARG A 11 -1.39 14.74 -9.61
N ALA A 12 -0.95 14.57 -8.34
CA ALA A 12 -1.14 15.58 -7.31
C ALA A 12 -0.09 16.70 -7.43
N ASP A 13 -0.40 17.85 -6.83
CA ASP A 13 0.50 19.02 -6.81
C ASP A 13 1.75 18.80 -5.96
N SER A 14 1.70 17.86 -5.00
CA SER A 14 2.80 17.55 -4.08
C SER A 14 3.04 16.04 -3.97
N LEU A 15 4.27 15.68 -3.57
CA LEU A 15 4.64 14.29 -3.24
C LEU A 15 3.96 13.85 -1.93
N SER A 16 3.48 12.62 -1.92
CA SER A 16 3.07 11.90 -0.70
C SER A 16 4.27 11.10 -0.20
N ASN A 17 5.05 11.68 0.72
CA ASN A 17 6.23 11.07 1.32
C ASN A 17 6.00 10.83 2.80
N GLY A 18 6.31 9.62 3.29
CA GLY A 18 6.24 9.31 4.72
C GLY A 18 5.56 7.98 5.03
N VAL A 19 5.34 7.76 6.33
CA VAL A 19 4.66 6.58 6.85
C VAL A 19 3.31 6.98 7.45
N TRP A 20 2.24 6.38 6.93
CA TRP A 20 0.86 6.70 7.27
C TRP A 20 0.10 5.47 7.72
N ASP A 21 -0.92 5.64 8.54
CA ASP A 21 -1.84 4.57 8.90
C ASP A 21 -2.77 4.27 7.73
N LEU A 22 -2.90 3.00 7.38
CA LEU A 22 -3.82 2.50 6.37
C LEU A 22 -5.15 2.16 7.05
N GLU A 23 -6.18 2.93 6.76
CA GLU A 23 -7.54 2.65 7.20
C GLU A 23 -8.11 1.52 6.33
N LEU A 24 -8.21 0.33 6.90
CA LEU A 24 -8.76 -0.84 6.21
C LEU A 24 -10.27 -0.75 6.11
N THR A 25 -10.82 -1.19 4.98
CA THR A 25 -12.25 -1.49 4.83
C THR A 25 -12.57 -2.81 5.55
N GLU A 26 -13.84 -3.22 5.58
CA GLU A 26 -14.24 -4.53 6.10
C GLU A 26 -13.59 -5.67 5.28
N GLU A 27 -13.50 -5.52 3.96
CA GLU A 27 -12.82 -6.45 3.05
C GLU A 27 -11.33 -6.47 3.32
N GLY A 28 -10.71 -5.30 3.52
CA GLY A 28 -9.29 -5.18 3.83
C GLY A 28 -8.94 -5.79 5.18
N ASP A 29 -9.81 -5.67 6.18
CA ASP A 29 -9.57 -6.25 7.50
C ASP A 29 -9.59 -7.79 7.48
N LYS A 30 -10.35 -8.37 6.56
CA LYS A 30 -10.43 -9.82 6.33
C LYS A 30 -9.38 -10.34 5.34
N ASP A 31 -8.74 -9.45 4.58
CA ASP A 31 -7.81 -9.84 3.52
C ASP A 31 -6.52 -10.43 4.06
N GLU A 32 -6.07 -11.50 3.42
CA GLU A 32 -4.93 -12.31 3.84
C GLU A 32 -3.61 -11.53 3.86
N ILE A 33 -3.41 -10.54 2.96
CA ILE A 33 -2.16 -9.77 2.95
C ILE A 33 -2.01 -8.85 4.15
N PHE A 34 -3.11 -8.49 4.83
CA PHE A 34 -3.12 -7.67 6.04
C PHE A 34 -3.27 -8.47 7.33
N SER A 35 -3.09 -9.80 7.28
CA SER A 35 -3.18 -10.70 8.45
C SER A 35 -2.00 -10.60 9.42
N SER A 36 -0.89 -9.95 9.03
CA SER A 36 0.29 -9.76 9.87
C SER A 36 0.06 -8.71 10.97
N ARG A 37 1.03 -8.62 11.90
CA ARG A 37 1.02 -7.58 12.95
C ARG A 37 0.90 -6.19 12.31
N ARG A 38 0.10 -5.34 12.95
CA ARG A 38 -0.15 -3.94 12.55
C ARG A 38 0.43 -3.02 13.60
N SER A 39 1.27 -2.06 13.19
CA SER A 39 1.96 -1.12 14.07
C SER A 39 1.38 0.29 14.06
N GLY A 40 0.35 0.53 13.24
CA GLY A 40 -0.38 1.78 13.17
C GLY A 40 -1.32 2.04 14.34
N SER A 41 -1.90 3.22 14.36
CA SER A 41 -2.89 3.64 15.34
C SER A 41 -4.18 2.82 15.19
N GLY A 42 -4.82 2.44 16.31
CA GLY A 42 -6.09 1.72 16.26
C GLY A 42 -6.01 0.32 15.63
N ASN A 43 -4.83 -0.32 15.65
CA ASN A 43 -4.58 -1.60 15.00
C ASN A 43 -4.61 -1.55 13.45
N SER A 44 -4.36 -0.39 12.87
CA SER A 44 -4.17 -0.22 11.44
C SER A 44 -2.75 -0.62 11.00
N PRO A 45 -2.52 -1.10 9.77
CA PRO A 45 -1.17 -1.21 9.22
C PRO A 45 -0.55 0.17 9.03
N ALA A 46 0.74 0.33 9.38
CA ALA A 46 1.53 1.50 9.00
C ALA A 46 2.23 1.22 7.67
N VAL A 47 2.09 2.11 6.68
CA VAL A 47 2.59 1.88 5.31
C VAL A 47 3.38 3.08 4.80
N LEU A 48 4.45 2.81 4.03
CA LEU A 48 5.39 3.82 3.54
C LEU A 48 5.03 4.24 2.11
N PHE A 49 4.96 5.54 1.89
CA PHE A 49 4.70 6.15 0.59
C PHE A 49 5.86 7.00 0.10
N THR A 50 6.03 7.00 -1.22
CA THR A 50 6.83 7.96 -1.96
C THR A 50 6.29 8.03 -3.39
N HIS A 51 5.20 8.78 -3.60
CA HIS A 51 4.54 8.90 -4.91
C HIS A 51 3.87 10.27 -5.09
N GLN A 52 3.52 10.58 -6.32
CA GLN A 52 2.80 11.79 -6.69
C GLN A 52 1.51 11.51 -7.45
N ASP A 53 1.43 10.36 -8.15
CA ASP A 53 0.24 9.97 -8.88
C ASP A 53 -0.75 9.23 -7.96
N HIS A 54 -2.04 9.59 -8.01
CA HIS A 54 -3.09 9.03 -7.18
C HIS A 54 -4.13 8.32 -8.03
N VAL A 55 -4.58 7.15 -7.57
CA VAL A 55 -5.77 6.47 -8.12
C VAL A 55 -6.99 7.18 -7.59
N MET A 56 -7.85 7.67 -8.48
CA MET A 56 -9.01 8.50 -8.13
C MET A 56 -10.30 7.72 -7.93
N SER A 57 -10.35 6.49 -8.45
CA SER A 57 -11.54 5.62 -8.34
C SER A 57 -11.14 4.16 -8.24
N VAL A 58 -11.95 3.38 -7.55
CA VAL A 58 -11.79 1.91 -7.52
C VAL A 58 -12.31 1.37 -8.85
N PRO A 59 -11.54 0.49 -9.56
CA PRO A 59 -12.06 -0.19 -10.74
C PRO A 59 -13.27 -1.08 -10.38
N ASP A 60 -14.25 -1.20 -11.29
CA ASP A 60 -15.48 -1.98 -11.07
C ASP A 60 -15.22 -3.46 -10.73
N CYS A 61 -14.08 -4.01 -11.19
CA CYS A 61 -13.63 -5.38 -10.91
C CYS A 61 -12.69 -5.48 -9.71
N CYS A 62 -12.74 -4.55 -8.77
CA CYS A 62 -11.87 -4.55 -7.59
C CYS A 62 -12.64 -4.21 -6.33
N ASP A 63 -12.28 -4.85 -5.21
CA ASP A 63 -12.62 -4.38 -3.88
C ASP A 63 -11.59 -3.37 -3.39
N LEU A 64 -12.06 -2.31 -2.73
CA LEU A 64 -11.22 -1.41 -1.96
C LEU A 64 -10.85 -2.10 -0.65
N LEU A 65 -9.55 -2.28 -0.39
CA LEU A 65 -9.05 -2.85 0.85
C LEU A 65 -8.66 -1.79 1.88
N GLY A 66 -8.26 -0.60 1.42
CA GLY A 66 -7.86 0.45 2.36
C GLY A 66 -7.56 1.78 1.71
N SER A 67 -7.62 2.81 2.53
CA SER A 67 -7.38 4.22 2.21
C SER A 67 -6.47 4.87 3.25
N THR A 68 -5.99 6.09 2.94
CA THR A 68 -5.32 6.96 3.91
C THR A 68 -5.93 8.36 3.83
N VAL A 69 -5.58 9.22 4.76
CA VAL A 69 -6.01 10.64 4.75
C VAL A 69 -5.59 11.38 3.47
N HIS A 70 -4.57 10.90 2.77
CA HIS A 70 -4.02 11.52 1.55
C HIS A 70 -4.43 10.82 0.27
N ASN A 71 -4.92 9.57 0.35
CA ASN A 71 -5.25 8.77 -0.82
C ASN A 71 -6.44 7.86 -0.55
N SER A 72 -7.54 8.10 -1.24
CA SER A 72 -8.79 7.34 -1.08
C SER A 72 -8.72 5.91 -1.63
N VAL A 73 -7.79 5.62 -2.55
CA VAL A 73 -7.60 4.29 -3.12
C VAL A 73 -6.14 3.88 -2.93
N THR A 74 -5.85 3.22 -1.82
CA THR A 74 -4.48 2.87 -1.42
C THR A 74 -4.16 1.39 -1.61
N ALA A 75 -5.14 0.52 -1.40
CA ALA A 75 -5.03 -0.92 -1.61
C ALA A 75 -6.32 -1.48 -2.21
N VAL A 76 -6.19 -2.35 -3.20
CA VAL A 76 -7.31 -3.01 -3.87
C VAL A 76 -7.04 -4.49 -4.09
N ARG A 77 -8.09 -5.30 -4.16
CA ARG A 77 -8.08 -6.70 -4.59
C ARG A 77 -8.85 -6.85 -5.89
N VAL A 78 -8.28 -7.53 -6.87
CA VAL A 78 -8.97 -7.83 -8.12
C VAL A 78 -9.96 -8.98 -7.91
N LEU A 79 -11.15 -8.84 -8.51
CA LEU A 79 -12.22 -9.85 -8.53
C LEU A 79 -12.30 -10.48 -9.91
N ASP A 80 -12.76 -11.72 -9.97
CA ASP A 80 -13.15 -12.36 -11.22
C ASP A 80 -14.55 -11.91 -11.69
N GLU A 81 -15.01 -12.45 -12.83
CA GLU A 81 -16.32 -12.12 -13.40
C GLU A 81 -17.52 -12.53 -12.51
N SER A 82 -17.32 -13.43 -11.55
CA SER A 82 -18.34 -13.84 -10.57
C SER A 82 -18.30 -13.00 -9.29
N GLY A 83 -17.32 -12.10 -9.15
CA GLY A 83 -17.10 -11.28 -7.96
C GLY A 83 -16.24 -11.97 -6.88
N GLU A 84 -15.61 -13.10 -7.19
CA GLU A 84 -14.72 -13.80 -6.25
C GLU A 84 -13.30 -13.23 -6.27
N PRO A 85 -12.63 -13.12 -5.11
CA PRO A 85 -11.30 -12.53 -5.02
C PRO A 85 -10.22 -13.34 -5.76
N LEU A 86 -9.55 -12.73 -6.71
CA LEU A 86 -8.37 -13.30 -7.36
C LEU A 86 -7.10 -13.10 -6.49
N PRO A 87 -6.05 -13.92 -6.66
CA PRO A 87 -4.76 -13.72 -5.99
C PRO A 87 -3.96 -12.58 -6.65
N ALA A 88 -4.59 -11.41 -6.79
CA ALA A 88 -4.04 -10.22 -7.44
C ALA A 88 -4.40 -8.95 -6.66
N TRP A 89 -3.40 -8.24 -6.19
CA TRP A 89 -3.54 -7.01 -5.41
C TRP A 89 -2.84 -5.84 -6.08
N GLY A 90 -3.36 -4.64 -5.84
CA GLY A 90 -2.71 -3.38 -6.13
C GLY A 90 -2.52 -2.59 -4.84
N VAL A 91 -1.29 -2.13 -4.59
CA VAL A 91 -1.00 -1.26 -3.46
C VAL A 91 -0.27 -0.01 -3.94
N GLN A 92 -0.57 1.15 -3.35
CA GLN A 92 0.05 2.42 -3.70
C GLN A 92 1.31 2.68 -2.86
N PHE A 93 1.44 2.03 -1.72
CA PHE A 93 2.60 2.12 -0.84
C PHE A 93 3.72 1.17 -1.27
N HIS A 94 4.90 1.34 -0.66
CA HIS A 94 6.10 0.55 -0.91
C HIS A 94 6.36 -0.46 0.21
N PRO A 95 5.78 -1.66 0.18
CA PRO A 95 6.00 -2.65 1.23
C PRO A 95 7.44 -3.16 1.26
N GLU A 96 8.16 -3.06 0.13
CA GLU A 96 9.56 -3.46 -0.02
C GLU A 96 10.55 -2.41 0.50
N ALA A 97 10.11 -1.21 0.86
CA ALA A 97 11.00 -0.14 1.29
C ALA A 97 11.63 -0.48 2.64
N ALA A 98 12.96 -0.59 2.67
CA ALA A 98 13.71 -0.79 3.89
C ALA A 98 14.28 0.54 4.39
N LYS A 99 14.33 0.72 5.73
CA LYS A 99 14.90 1.91 6.38
C LYS A 99 16.28 2.27 5.82
N ALA A 100 17.15 1.28 5.63
CA ALA A 100 18.48 1.48 5.06
C ALA A 100 18.46 2.09 3.65
N ARG A 101 17.39 1.88 2.87
CA ARG A 101 17.24 2.49 1.55
C ARG A 101 16.88 3.97 1.65
N VAL A 102 16.05 4.34 2.59
CA VAL A 102 15.69 5.73 2.88
C VAL A 102 16.91 6.50 3.39
N GLU A 103 17.66 5.93 4.35
CA GLU A 103 18.90 6.50 4.87
C GLU A 103 19.93 6.74 3.77
N ARG A 104 20.09 5.78 2.85
CA ARG A 104 20.98 5.91 1.69
C ARG A 104 20.51 6.99 0.70
N ALA A 105 19.21 7.13 0.50
CA ALA A 105 18.68 8.20 -0.35
C ALA A 105 19.00 9.59 0.23
N PHE A 106 18.97 9.73 1.55
CA PHE A 106 19.39 10.94 2.24
C PHE A 106 20.90 11.18 2.11
N GLU A 107 21.74 10.18 2.35
CA GLU A 107 23.19 10.25 2.18
C GLU A 107 23.59 10.70 0.75
N TRP A 108 22.82 10.30 -0.25
CA TRP A 108 23.02 10.67 -1.65
C TRP A 108 22.41 12.02 -2.04
N GLY A 109 21.74 12.71 -1.11
CA GLY A 109 21.08 13.98 -1.34
C GLY A 109 19.81 13.92 -2.21
N HIS A 110 19.19 12.74 -2.29
CA HIS A 110 17.95 12.54 -3.04
C HIS A 110 16.70 12.95 -2.26
N ILE A 111 16.78 12.99 -0.94
CA ILE A 111 15.74 13.49 -0.04
C ILE A 111 16.34 14.48 0.96
N THR A 112 15.50 15.37 1.47
CA THR A 112 15.85 16.36 2.49
C THR A 112 15.81 15.75 3.89
N GLU A 113 16.31 16.49 4.90
CA GLU A 113 16.23 16.07 6.31
C GLU A 113 14.78 15.99 6.80
N ASP A 114 13.91 16.93 6.38
CA ASP A 114 12.47 16.92 6.71
C ASP A 114 11.77 15.69 6.12
N GLU A 115 12.12 15.30 4.90
CA GLU A 115 11.62 14.08 4.27
C GLU A 115 12.13 12.83 4.98
N LEU A 116 13.42 12.79 5.36
CA LEU A 116 13.97 11.68 6.16
C LEU A 116 13.21 11.52 7.48
N GLU A 117 12.87 12.63 8.15
CA GLU A 117 12.08 12.60 9.40
C GLU A 117 10.71 11.94 9.19
N SER A 118 10.04 12.22 8.06
CA SER A 118 8.73 11.64 7.73
C SER A 118 8.76 10.11 7.55
N PHE A 119 9.95 9.54 7.31
CA PHE A 119 10.18 8.10 7.16
C PHE A 119 10.71 7.40 8.43
N ARG A 120 10.89 8.12 9.53
CA ARG A 120 11.47 7.55 10.78
C ARG A 120 10.58 6.52 11.44
N ARG A 121 9.27 6.63 11.26
CA ARG A 121 8.31 5.67 11.81
C ARG A 121 8.52 4.30 11.18
N GLU A 122 8.46 3.25 11.99
CA GLU A 122 8.42 1.87 11.48
C GLU A 122 7.12 1.62 10.69
N HIS A 123 7.19 0.75 9.68
CA HIS A 123 6.06 0.34 8.88
C HIS A 123 5.97 -1.17 8.72
N ASP A 124 4.77 -1.66 8.40
CA ASP A 124 4.43 -3.10 8.37
C ASP A 124 4.72 -3.79 7.02
N GLY A 125 5.42 -3.12 6.10
CA GLY A 125 5.65 -3.60 4.73
C GLY A 125 6.22 -5.01 4.66
N ALA A 126 7.23 -5.33 5.48
CA ALA A 126 7.82 -6.68 5.52
C ALA A 126 6.80 -7.77 5.92
N GLY A 127 5.90 -7.45 6.86
CA GLY A 127 4.82 -8.35 7.27
C GLY A 127 3.80 -8.56 6.14
N ILE A 128 3.42 -7.49 5.44
CA ILE A 128 2.51 -7.55 4.29
C ILE A 128 3.11 -8.40 3.16
N LEU A 129 4.39 -8.20 2.82
CA LEU A 129 5.10 -9.04 1.84
C LEU A 129 5.20 -10.50 2.28
N GLY A 130 5.43 -10.75 3.57
CA GLY A 130 5.45 -12.10 4.13
C GLY A 130 4.09 -12.80 3.99
N SER A 131 2.99 -12.10 4.27
CA SER A 131 1.63 -12.59 4.08
C SER A 131 1.35 -12.88 2.59
N PHE A 132 1.70 -11.96 1.70
CA PHE A 132 1.59 -12.17 0.25
C PHE A 132 2.37 -13.41 -0.22
N ALA A 133 3.63 -13.57 0.21
CA ALA A 133 4.44 -14.73 -0.13
C ALA A 133 3.81 -16.05 0.36
N ALA A 134 3.22 -16.06 1.55
CA ALA A 134 2.51 -17.22 2.08
C ALA A 134 1.29 -17.61 1.22
N VAL A 135 0.53 -16.61 0.73
CA VAL A 135 -0.58 -16.86 -0.21
C VAL A 135 -0.09 -17.46 -1.51
N VAL A 136 0.98 -16.91 -2.08
CA VAL A 136 1.57 -17.43 -3.34
C VAL A 136 2.03 -18.87 -3.18
N ILE A 137 2.74 -19.20 -2.09
CA ILE A 137 3.25 -20.55 -1.83
C ILE A 137 2.10 -21.55 -1.67
N ARG A 138 1.04 -21.17 -0.95
CA ARG A 138 -0.13 -22.04 -0.71
C ARG A 138 -0.92 -22.35 -1.98
N ASN A 139 -0.92 -21.43 -2.95
CA ASN A 139 -1.66 -21.55 -4.21
C ASN A 139 -0.79 -22.05 -5.37
N GLN A 140 0.42 -22.53 -5.13
CA GLN A 140 1.22 -23.21 -6.16
C GLN A 140 0.64 -24.59 -6.46
N PRO A 141 0.57 -24.97 -7.76
CA PRO A 141 0.06 -26.29 -8.19
C PRO A 141 0.93 -27.45 -7.71
#